data_d8b8c777787a6fb13d2719e249c598e9
#
_entry.id   d8b8c777787a6fb13d2719e249c598e9
#
_cell.length_a   1.000
_cell.length_b   1.000
_cell.length_c   1.000
_cell.angle_alpha   90.00
_cell.angle_beta   90.00
_cell.angle_gamma   90.00
#
_symmetry.space_group_name_H-M   'P 1'
#
loop_
_entity.id
_entity.type
_entity.pdbx_description
1 polymer ?
#
loop_
_entity_poly.entity_id
_entity_poly.type
_entity_poly.pdbx_seq_one_letter_code
_entity_poly.pdbx_strand_id
1 'polypeptide(L)'
;MCKYQKDFYRESGNKAKNHPIKAYVVSAGNDLARLYHFVDLLNYHRIDVHDLSESTKINGTNFNKANSIVIDLDQSQHTLVRGLFDLALEFEDSKFYDVSPWTLPLAYGMEFEPIENENLKERLLGALYENSKPTASNPDSADYAFVMEWDNYYSPKALYKLLDRGLLVRVAMSPFVGSTTRGKHEFSRGSIVISFDRQNKSEQEIFQIMQEIAEDEGIFVHSLISGKSATGMDNPDTVSYTHLRAHETEADLV
;
A
#
# COMPACT_ATOMS: atom_id res chain seq x y z
N MET A 1 27.22 25.71 14.24
CA MET A 1 25.88 25.23 14.56
C MET A 1 25.41 25.90 15.82
N CYS A 2 24.27 26.56 15.79
CA CYS A 2 23.80 27.41 16.89
C CYS A 2 23.52 26.60 18.17
N LYS A 3 23.73 27.23 19.32
CA LYS A 3 23.38 26.72 20.66
C LYS A 3 21.92 26.22 20.68
N TYR A 4 21.02 26.95 20.02
CA TYR A 4 19.59 26.59 19.87
C TYR A 4 19.37 25.17 19.29
N GLN A 5 20.06 24.78 18.22
CA GLN A 5 19.92 23.44 17.64
C GLN A 5 20.38 22.33 18.60
N LYS A 6 21.52 22.56 19.30
CA LYS A 6 22.00 21.58 20.29
C LYS A 6 21.03 21.43 21.45
N ASP A 7 20.47 22.55 21.93
CA ASP A 7 19.50 22.54 23.00
C ASP A 7 18.20 21.84 22.56
N PHE A 8 17.72 22.11 21.34
CA PHE A 8 16.54 21.44 20.76
C PHE A 8 16.69 19.91 20.74
N TYR A 9 17.78 19.39 20.18
CA TYR A 9 17.98 17.93 20.10
C TYR A 9 18.21 17.30 21.48
N ARG A 10 18.87 18.01 22.40
CA ARG A 10 19.01 17.54 23.78
C ARG A 10 17.65 17.45 24.49
N GLU A 11 16.82 18.45 24.35
CA GLU A 11 15.46 18.45 24.91
C GLU A 11 14.58 17.39 24.26
N SER A 12 14.67 17.21 22.94
CA SER A 12 13.96 16.16 22.21
C SER A 12 14.32 14.78 22.75
N GLY A 13 15.61 14.48 22.95
CA GLY A 13 16.06 13.22 23.53
C GLY A 13 15.59 13.00 24.98
N ASN A 14 15.54 14.06 25.80
CA ASN A 14 14.99 13.96 27.15
C ASN A 14 13.47 13.70 27.14
N LYS A 15 12.74 14.32 26.21
CA LYS A 15 11.30 14.08 26.02
C LYS A 15 11.04 12.64 25.57
N ALA A 16 11.86 12.10 24.66
CA ALA A 16 11.75 10.73 24.18
C ALA A 16 11.79 9.71 25.32
N LYS A 17 12.78 9.80 26.20
CA LYS A 17 12.96 8.88 27.33
C LYS A 17 11.78 8.87 28.31
N ASN A 18 11.18 10.03 28.54
CA ASN A 18 10.09 10.21 29.51
C ASN A 18 8.70 10.08 28.89
N HIS A 19 8.60 9.90 27.56
CA HIS A 19 7.32 9.79 26.89
C HIS A 19 6.63 8.45 27.21
N PRO A 20 5.30 8.42 27.43
CA PRO A 20 4.57 7.17 27.69
C PRO A 20 4.64 6.22 26.47
N ILE A 21 4.47 6.73 25.25
CA ILE A 21 4.63 5.95 24.04
C ILE A 21 6.14 5.80 23.77
N LYS A 22 6.57 4.57 23.53
CA LYS A 22 7.97 4.19 23.27
C LYS A 22 8.28 4.00 21.80
N ALA A 23 7.33 3.47 21.04
CA ALA A 23 7.44 3.25 19.61
C ALA A 23 6.05 3.24 18.96
N TYR A 24 6.03 3.25 17.64
CA TYR A 24 4.84 2.94 16.84
C TYR A 24 5.11 1.71 15.99
N VAL A 25 4.12 0.83 15.87
CA VAL A 25 4.10 -0.22 14.85
C VAL A 25 3.14 0.21 13.73
N VAL A 26 3.53 -0.03 12.48
CA VAL A 26 2.79 0.40 11.29
C VAL A 26 2.72 -0.74 10.30
N SER A 27 1.58 -0.92 9.64
CA SER A 27 1.38 -1.91 8.57
C SER A 27 0.64 -1.31 7.38
N ALA A 28 1.11 -1.62 6.19
CA ALA A 28 0.41 -1.32 4.94
C ALA A 28 -0.47 -2.50 4.44
N GLY A 29 -0.67 -3.51 5.26
CA GLY A 29 -1.34 -4.75 4.85
C GLY A 29 -0.56 -5.43 3.73
N ASN A 30 -1.21 -5.73 2.62
CA ASN A 30 -0.57 -6.38 1.47
C ASN A 30 0.12 -5.41 0.50
N ASP A 31 -0.03 -4.09 0.71
CA ASP A 31 0.51 -3.08 -0.18
C ASP A 31 1.95 -2.67 0.19
N LEU A 32 2.91 -3.49 -0.18
CA LEU A 32 4.32 -3.22 0.07
C LEU A 32 4.84 -2.00 -0.70
N ALA A 33 4.20 -1.61 -1.80
CA ALA A 33 4.57 -0.39 -2.54
C ALA A 33 4.21 0.86 -1.74
N ARG A 34 3.08 0.85 -1.05
CA ARG A 34 2.67 1.91 -0.12
C ARG A 34 3.63 1.99 1.06
N LEU A 35 4.00 0.85 1.64
CA LEU A 35 5.00 0.79 2.71
C LEU A 35 6.34 1.37 2.24
N TYR A 36 6.79 1.00 1.04
CA TYR A 36 8.01 1.53 0.44
C TYR A 36 8.01 3.06 0.39
N HIS A 37 6.96 3.67 -0.15
CA HIS A 37 6.86 5.13 -0.25
C HIS A 37 6.74 5.82 1.11
N PHE A 38 6.04 5.20 2.05
CA PHE A 38 5.95 5.68 3.41
C PHE A 38 7.32 5.72 4.10
N VAL A 39 8.07 4.61 4.02
CA VAL A 39 9.42 4.53 4.59
C VAL A 39 10.39 5.45 3.87
N ASP A 40 10.28 5.60 2.54
CA ASP A 40 11.11 6.53 1.77
C ASP A 40 10.95 7.96 2.27
N LEU A 41 9.71 8.39 2.54
CA LEU A 41 9.43 9.69 3.15
C LEU A 41 10.04 9.82 4.55
N LEU A 42 9.92 8.80 5.40
CA LEU A 42 10.51 8.81 6.75
C LEU A 42 12.05 8.90 6.69
N ASN A 43 12.67 8.13 5.81
CA ASN A 43 14.12 8.13 5.58
C ASN A 43 14.61 9.50 5.06
N TYR A 44 13.85 10.14 4.18
CA TYR A 44 14.16 11.50 3.71
C TYR A 44 14.25 12.49 4.88
N HIS A 45 13.43 12.31 5.90
CA HIS A 45 13.45 13.09 7.13
C HIS A 45 14.43 12.55 8.20
N ARG A 46 15.25 11.54 7.87
CA ARG A 46 16.21 10.89 8.77
C ARG A 46 15.54 10.30 10.02
N ILE A 47 14.37 9.74 9.84
CA ILE A 47 13.68 8.96 10.86
C ILE A 47 14.13 7.52 10.70
N ASP A 48 14.68 6.94 11.76
CA ASP A 48 15.10 5.54 11.78
C ASP A 48 13.87 4.64 11.86
N VAL A 49 13.81 3.68 10.95
CA VAL A 49 12.74 2.70 10.84
C VAL A 49 13.33 1.32 11.01
N HIS A 50 12.63 0.44 11.71
CA HIS A 50 13.09 -0.90 12.02
C HIS A 50 12.13 -1.96 11.52
N ASP A 51 12.66 -3.15 11.23
CA ASP A 51 11.86 -4.34 11.00
C ASP A 51 11.02 -4.68 12.23
N LEU A 52 9.82 -5.20 12.03
CA LEU A 52 9.10 -5.87 13.08
C LEU A 52 9.73 -7.27 13.29
N SER A 53 10.29 -7.53 14.48
CA SER A 53 11.04 -8.77 14.74
C SER A 53 10.17 -10.03 14.74
N GLU A 54 8.93 -9.93 15.17
CA GLU A 54 7.93 -11.01 15.20
C GLU A 54 6.52 -10.47 14.97
N SER A 55 5.65 -11.29 14.37
CA SER A 55 4.23 -10.94 14.21
C SER A 55 3.56 -10.81 15.57
N THR A 56 2.71 -9.79 15.73
CA THR A 56 2.11 -9.45 17.03
C THR A 56 0.69 -8.94 16.87
N LYS A 57 -0.03 -8.87 18.00
CA LYS A 57 -1.33 -8.21 18.09
C LYS A 57 -1.29 -7.14 19.15
N ILE A 58 -1.62 -5.90 18.77
CA ILE A 58 -1.66 -4.73 19.66
C ILE A 58 -3.03 -4.09 19.54
N ASN A 59 -3.68 -3.82 20.66
CA ASN A 59 -5.00 -3.18 20.74
C ASN A 59 -6.08 -3.77 19.83
N GLY A 60 -5.98 -5.07 19.50
CA GLY A 60 -6.92 -5.73 18.60
C GLY A 60 -6.47 -5.81 17.15
N THR A 61 -5.49 -5.01 16.73
CA THR A 61 -4.92 -4.98 15.37
C THR A 61 -3.78 -5.99 15.23
N ASN A 62 -3.78 -6.76 14.15
CA ASN A 62 -2.74 -7.75 13.85
C ASN A 62 -1.65 -7.13 12.97
N PHE A 63 -0.40 -7.25 13.39
CA PHE A 63 0.78 -6.81 12.64
C PHE A 63 1.61 -8.03 12.23
N ASN A 64 1.78 -8.21 10.94
CA ASN A 64 2.57 -9.31 10.39
C ASN A 64 4.01 -8.83 10.17
N LYS A 65 4.98 -9.63 10.61
CA LYS A 65 6.41 -9.35 10.43
C LYS A 65 6.80 -9.03 8.98
N ALA A 66 6.15 -9.66 8.01
CA ALA A 66 6.52 -9.52 6.59
C ALA A 66 6.12 -8.17 5.96
N ASN A 67 5.18 -7.43 6.58
CA ASN A 67 4.60 -6.22 6.00
C ASN A 67 4.39 -5.09 7.02
N SER A 68 5.07 -5.17 8.16
CA SER A 68 4.99 -4.19 9.23
C SER A 68 6.37 -3.73 9.68
N ILE A 69 6.44 -2.50 10.14
CA ILE A 69 7.64 -1.83 10.61
C ILE A 69 7.43 -1.28 12.00
N VAL A 70 8.54 -1.00 12.69
CA VAL A 70 8.55 -0.34 14.00
C VAL A 70 9.36 0.95 13.92
N ILE A 71 8.82 2.01 14.50
CA ILE A 71 9.47 3.32 14.58
C ILE A 71 9.71 3.62 16.06
N ASP A 72 10.96 3.50 16.49
CA ASP A 72 11.37 3.81 17.85
C ASP A 72 11.29 5.33 18.09
N LEU A 73 10.75 5.73 19.22
CA LEU A 73 10.71 7.13 19.63
C LEU A 73 12.01 7.62 20.28
N ASP A 74 12.90 6.72 20.72
CA ASP A 74 14.21 7.11 21.27
C ASP A 74 15.23 7.37 20.14
N GLN A 75 14.92 8.36 19.33
CA GLN A 75 15.75 8.80 18.21
C GLN A 75 15.82 10.33 18.13
N SER A 76 16.78 10.84 17.36
CA SER A 76 17.00 12.29 17.22
C SER A 76 15.78 13.05 16.68
N GLN A 77 14.97 12.40 15.85
CA GLN A 77 13.77 12.96 15.22
C GLN A 77 12.48 12.75 16.06
N HIS A 78 12.61 12.43 17.34
CA HIS A 78 11.48 12.20 18.24
C HIS A 78 10.33 13.20 18.07
N THR A 79 10.65 14.50 18.10
CA THR A 79 9.64 15.56 18.01
C THR A 79 8.91 15.53 16.67
N LEU A 80 9.61 15.23 15.58
CA LEU A 80 9.01 15.11 14.25
C LEU A 80 8.13 13.85 14.17
N VAL A 81 8.64 12.71 14.64
CA VAL A 81 7.85 11.46 14.67
C VAL A 81 6.56 11.67 15.43
N ARG A 82 6.62 12.32 16.61
CA ARG A 82 5.41 12.66 17.36
C ARG A 82 4.43 13.49 16.54
N GLY A 83 4.91 14.56 15.89
CA GLY A 83 4.05 15.40 15.06
C GLY A 83 3.41 14.68 13.87
N LEU A 84 4.08 13.65 13.32
CA LEU A 84 3.57 12.84 12.22
C LEU A 84 2.58 11.75 12.66
N PHE A 85 2.68 11.28 13.91
CA PHE A 85 1.91 10.14 14.42
C PHE A 85 0.86 10.53 15.46
N ASP A 86 0.90 11.74 15.99
CA ASP A 86 -0.10 12.18 16.98
C ASP A 86 -1.49 12.22 16.35
N LEU A 87 -2.44 11.65 17.08
CA LEU A 87 -3.85 11.68 16.76
C LEU A 87 -4.54 12.66 17.70
N ALA A 88 -4.75 13.89 17.25
CA ALA A 88 -5.51 14.89 18.00
C ALA A 88 -6.99 14.79 17.60
N LEU A 89 -7.82 14.23 18.48
CA LEU A 89 -9.27 14.11 18.29
C LEU A 89 -10.05 15.27 18.91
N GLU A 90 -9.43 16.02 19.82
CA GLU A 90 -10.04 17.16 20.51
C GLU A 90 -9.05 18.33 20.53
N PHE A 91 -9.57 19.54 20.35
CA PHE A 91 -8.81 20.78 20.40
C PHE A 91 -9.34 21.67 21.52
N GLU A 92 -8.44 22.21 22.35
CA GLU A 92 -8.79 23.10 23.46
C GLU A 92 -9.34 24.46 22.99
N ASP A 93 -8.99 24.88 21.78
CA ASP A 93 -9.43 26.16 21.20
C ASP A 93 -10.44 25.96 20.09
N SER A 94 -11.58 26.66 20.16
CA SER A 94 -12.65 26.59 19.16
C SER A 94 -12.28 27.23 17.81
N LYS A 95 -11.14 27.90 17.73
CA LYS A 95 -10.61 28.47 16.48
C LYS A 95 -9.70 27.44 15.81
N PHE A 96 -10.33 26.47 15.15
CA PHE A 96 -9.61 25.52 14.32
C PHE A 96 -9.19 26.21 13.00
N TYR A 97 -7.89 26.31 12.81
CA TYR A 97 -7.32 26.64 11.51
C TYR A 97 -6.88 25.32 10.86
N ASP A 98 -7.42 25.01 9.70
CA ASP A 98 -7.13 23.78 8.95
C ASP A 98 -5.72 23.81 8.34
N VAL A 99 -4.72 23.99 9.19
CA VAL A 99 -3.30 23.91 8.86
C VAL A 99 -2.65 22.72 9.56
N SER A 100 -3.47 21.88 10.22
CA SER A 100 -2.98 20.75 10.99
C SER A 100 -2.48 19.66 10.06
N PRO A 101 -1.28 19.12 10.31
CA PRO A 101 -0.82 17.94 9.58
C PRO A 101 -1.75 16.78 9.90
N TRP A 102 -2.20 16.10 8.86
CA TRP A 102 -2.91 14.85 9.00
C TRP A 102 -1.96 13.83 9.63
N THR A 103 -2.47 12.99 10.53
CA THR A 103 -1.72 11.83 11.04
C THR A 103 -1.22 11.03 9.85
N LEU A 104 0.09 10.99 9.65
CA LEU A 104 0.70 10.52 8.41
C LEU A 104 0.32 9.07 8.06
N PRO A 105 0.34 8.09 8.99
CA PRO A 105 -0.11 6.74 8.68
C PRO A 105 -1.54 6.69 8.16
N LEU A 106 -2.47 7.48 8.70
CA LEU A 106 -3.86 7.53 8.23
C LEU A 106 -3.96 8.15 6.84
N ALA A 107 -3.17 9.20 6.55
CA ALA A 107 -3.11 9.79 5.22
C ALA A 107 -2.61 8.79 4.16
N TYR A 108 -1.76 7.84 4.55
CA TYR A 108 -1.34 6.73 3.71
C TYR A 108 -2.32 5.52 3.75
N GLY A 109 -3.41 5.58 4.51
CA GLY A 109 -4.34 4.47 4.68
C GLY A 109 -3.70 3.25 5.32
N MET A 110 -2.81 3.46 6.28
CA MET A 110 -2.08 2.41 7.00
C MET A 110 -2.67 2.20 8.39
N GLU A 111 -2.58 0.97 8.87
CA GLU A 111 -2.86 0.64 10.26
C GLU A 111 -1.63 0.96 11.11
N PHE A 112 -1.84 1.54 12.28
CA PHE A 112 -0.76 1.80 13.22
C PHE A 112 -1.26 1.79 14.66
N GLU A 113 -0.36 1.40 15.58
CA GLU A 113 -0.65 1.37 17.03
C GLU A 113 0.56 1.84 17.84
N PRO A 114 0.34 2.55 18.96
CA PRO A 114 1.39 2.91 19.88
C PRO A 114 1.84 1.72 20.73
N ILE A 115 3.12 1.65 21.01
CA ILE A 115 3.74 0.74 21.95
C ILE A 115 4.16 1.54 23.20
N GLU A 116 3.50 1.31 24.34
CA GLU A 116 3.76 2.02 25.58
C GLU A 116 4.71 1.24 26.53
N ASN A 117 4.78 -0.07 26.35
CA ASN A 117 5.59 -0.94 27.18
C ASN A 117 7.01 -1.09 26.61
N GLU A 118 8.03 -0.72 27.39
CA GLU A 118 9.44 -0.78 26.97
C GLU A 118 9.88 -2.21 26.65
N ASN A 119 9.52 -3.21 27.46
CA ASN A 119 9.89 -4.62 27.21
C ASN A 119 9.24 -5.14 25.93
N LEU A 120 8.01 -4.68 25.62
CA LEU A 120 7.34 -5.02 24.37
C LEU A 120 8.07 -4.38 23.18
N LYS A 121 8.47 -3.11 23.31
CA LYS A 121 9.25 -2.41 22.29
C LYS A 121 10.56 -3.17 22.00
N GLU A 122 11.34 -3.47 23.03
CA GLU A 122 12.62 -4.20 22.90
C GLU A 122 12.45 -5.56 22.20
N ARG A 123 11.36 -6.27 22.47
CA ARG A 123 11.05 -7.56 21.82
C ARG A 123 10.68 -7.40 20.35
N LEU A 124 9.95 -6.32 20.01
CA LEU A 124 9.43 -6.10 18.66
C LEU A 124 10.38 -5.33 17.74
N LEU A 125 11.34 -4.61 18.30
CA LEU A 125 12.31 -3.84 17.56
C LEU A 125 13.34 -4.76 16.89
N GLY A 126 13.32 -4.79 15.56
CA GLY A 126 14.26 -5.56 14.75
C GLY A 126 15.47 -4.74 14.30
N ALA A 127 16.13 -5.21 13.25
CA ALA A 127 17.21 -4.47 12.58
C ALA A 127 16.68 -3.19 11.91
N LEU A 128 17.58 -2.29 11.51
CA LEU A 128 17.21 -1.16 10.65
C LEU A 128 16.60 -1.69 9.35
N TYR A 129 15.45 -1.13 8.98
CA TYR A 129 14.70 -1.55 7.81
C TYR A 129 15.41 -1.11 6.53
N GLU A 130 15.73 -2.07 5.68
CA GLU A 130 16.27 -1.79 4.34
C GLU A 130 15.14 -1.55 3.36
N ASN A 131 14.88 -0.27 3.06
CA ASN A 131 13.82 0.11 2.15
C ASN A 131 14.18 -0.23 0.71
N SER A 132 13.51 -1.20 0.13
CA SER A 132 13.69 -1.60 -1.26
C SER A 132 12.36 -1.57 -2.01
N LYS A 133 12.41 -1.20 -3.29
CA LYS A 133 11.21 -1.25 -4.14
C LYS A 133 10.69 -2.68 -4.16
N PRO A 134 9.39 -2.90 -3.86
CA PRO A 134 8.82 -4.24 -3.87
C PRO A 134 8.84 -4.82 -5.29
N THR A 135 9.09 -6.12 -5.36
CA THR A 135 8.99 -6.91 -6.59
C THR A 135 7.94 -7.99 -6.39
N ALA A 136 7.19 -8.30 -7.43
CA ALA A 136 6.29 -9.45 -7.43
C ALA A 136 6.90 -10.60 -8.23
N SER A 137 6.52 -11.82 -7.88
CA SER A 137 6.86 -12.99 -8.69
C SER A 137 6.14 -12.92 -10.04
N ASN A 138 6.80 -13.38 -11.09
CA ASN A 138 6.17 -13.49 -12.39
C ASN A 138 4.89 -14.34 -12.31
N PRO A 139 3.82 -13.94 -13.04
CA PRO A 139 2.62 -14.76 -13.14
C PRO A 139 2.94 -16.09 -13.81
N ASP A 140 2.17 -17.11 -13.46
CA ASP A 140 2.13 -18.35 -14.24
C ASP A 140 1.40 -18.11 -15.58
N SER A 141 1.47 -19.04 -16.53
CA SER A 141 0.60 -19.00 -17.71
C SER A 141 -0.87 -19.12 -17.29
N ALA A 142 -1.75 -18.38 -17.95
CA ALA A 142 -3.18 -18.47 -17.74
C ALA A 142 -3.85 -19.15 -18.93
N ASP A 143 -4.94 -19.89 -18.69
CA ASP A 143 -5.73 -20.49 -19.76
C ASP A 143 -6.93 -19.61 -20.16
N TYR A 144 -7.28 -18.61 -19.34
CA TYR A 144 -8.48 -17.80 -19.55
C TYR A 144 -8.26 -16.29 -19.42
N ALA A 145 -7.64 -15.84 -18.32
CA ALA A 145 -7.45 -14.42 -18.06
C ALA A 145 -6.36 -14.18 -17.02
N PHE A 146 -5.86 -12.96 -16.98
CA PHE A 146 -5.09 -12.45 -15.85
C PHE A 146 -5.94 -11.52 -14.99
N VAL A 147 -5.71 -11.52 -13.68
CA VAL A 147 -6.39 -10.64 -12.72
C VAL A 147 -5.36 -9.98 -11.81
N MET A 148 -5.50 -8.68 -11.61
CA MET A 148 -4.80 -7.94 -10.56
C MET A 148 -5.82 -7.24 -9.65
N GLU A 149 -5.58 -7.25 -8.35
CA GLU A 149 -6.43 -6.55 -7.39
C GLU A 149 -6.17 -5.05 -7.41
N TRP A 150 -7.18 -4.26 -6.97
CA TRP A 150 -7.12 -2.80 -6.96
C TRP A 150 -6.68 -2.24 -5.59
N ASP A 151 -5.89 -2.96 -4.85
CA ASP A 151 -5.45 -2.66 -3.49
C ASP A 151 -4.00 -2.16 -3.40
N ASN A 152 -3.25 -2.22 -4.50
CA ASN A 152 -1.84 -1.81 -4.56
C ASN A 152 -1.68 -0.36 -4.99
N TYR A 153 -0.71 0.35 -4.40
CA TYR A 153 -0.35 1.73 -4.72
C TYR A 153 -0.10 1.96 -6.22
N TYR A 154 0.47 0.97 -6.91
CA TYR A 154 0.76 1.06 -8.34
C TYR A 154 -0.33 0.52 -9.26
N SER A 155 -1.48 0.05 -8.73
CA SER A 155 -2.57 -0.45 -9.57
C SER A 155 -3.04 0.57 -10.63
N PRO A 156 -3.18 1.88 -10.36
CA PRO A 156 -3.50 2.87 -11.39
C PRO A 156 -2.45 2.98 -12.49
N LYS A 157 -1.17 2.91 -12.12
CA LYS A 157 -0.06 2.96 -13.08
C LYS A 157 -0.02 1.72 -13.97
N ALA A 158 -0.26 0.54 -13.39
CA ALA A 158 -0.37 -0.71 -14.14
C ALA A 158 -1.56 -0.68 -15.10
N LEU A 159 -2.72 -0.22 -14.65
CA LEU A 159 -3.89 -0.06 -15.52
C LEU A 159 -3.58 0.87 -16.69
N TYR A 160 -2.94 2.01 -16.45
CA TYR A 160 -2.54 2.93 -17.51
C TYR A 160 -1.63 2.24 -18.53
N LYS A 161 -0.61 1.50 -18.08
CA LYS A 161 0.28 0.72 -18.98
C LYS A 161 -0.47 -0.32 -19.83
N LEU A 162 -1.47 -1.02 -19.25
CA LEU A 162 -2.30 -1.97 -19.99
C LEU A 162 -3.10 -1.28 -21.10
N LEU A 163 -3.73 -0.17 -20.78
CA LEU A 163 -4.54 0.61 -21.73
C LEU A 163 -3.68 1.25 -22.83
N ASP A 164 -2.52 1.81 -22.48
CA ASP A 164 -1.56 2.38 -23.42
C ASP A 164 -1.04 1.32 -24.42
N ARG A 165 -0.92 0.05 -23.96
CA ARG A 165 -0.59 -1.09 -24.82
C ARG A 165 -1.77 -1.62 -25.65
N GLY A 166 -2.94 -0.99 -25.54
CA GLY A 166 -4.14 -1.31 -26.31
C GLY A 166 -4.86 -2.58 -25.86
N LEU A 167 -4.66 -3.01 -24.62
CA LEU A 167 -5.40 -4.14 -24.06
C LEU A 167 -6.82 -3.74 -23.66
N LEU A 168 -7.77 -4.63 -23.92
CA LEU A 168 -9.12 -4.52 -23.39
C LEU A 168 -9.12 -4.96 -21.94
N VAL A 169 -9.47 -4.05 -21.06
CA VAL A 169 -9.48 -4.27 -19.62
C VAL A 169 -10.92 -4.23 -19.11
N ARG A 170 -11.26 -5.15 -18.22
CA ARG A 170 -12.55 -5.20 -17.52
C ARG A 170 -12.34 -4.98 -16.03
N VAL A 171 -13.36 -4.45 -15.39
CA VAL A 171 -13.37 -4.23 -13.93
C VAL A 171 -14.45 -5.06 -13.29
N ALA A 172 -14.13 -5.81 -12.25
CA ALA A 172 -15.09 -6.56 -11.49
C ALA A 172 -15.99 -5.61 -10.67
N MET A 173 -17.28 -5.57 -10.99
CA MET A 173 -18.25 -4.73 -10.29
C MET A 173 -18.74 -5.37 -8.99
N SER A 174 -18.53 -6.66 -8.81
CA SER A 174 -18.84 -7.44 -7.61
C SER A 174 -17.68 -8.36 -7.25
N PRO A 175 -17.52 -8.75 -5.98
CA PRO A 175 -16.57 -9.80 -5.61
C PRO A 175 -16.89 -11.10 -6.34
N PHE A 176 -15.85 -11.85 -6.70
CA PHE A 176 -16.01 -13.14 -7.36
C PHE A 176 -14.94 -14.14 -6.93
N VAL A 177 -15.25 -15.42 -7.04
CA VAL A 177 -14.28 -16.49 -6.76
C VAL A 177 -13.81 -17.08 -8.08
N GLY A 178 -12.51 -16.94 -8.36
CA GLY A 178 -11.84 -17.49 -9.54
C GLY A 178 -10.99 -18.72 -9.22
N SER A 179 -10.90 -19.63 -10.20
CA SER A 179 -9.94 -20.74 -10.16
C SER A 179 -8.62 -20.29 -10.77
N THR A 180 -7.58 -20.19 -9.95
CA THR A 180 -6.24 -19.77 -10.38
C THR A 180 -5.30 -20.98 -10.43
N THR A 181 -4.11 -20.80 -11.03
CA THR A 181 -3.03 -21.79 -11.01
C THR A 181 -2.59 -22.16 -9.58
N ARG A 182 -2.86 -21.30 -8.59
CA ARG A 182 -2.51 -21.50 -7.16
C ARG A 182 -3.72 -21.91 -6.30
N GLY A 183 -4.85 -22.26 -6.92
CA GLY A 183 -6.07 -22.64 -6.24
C GLY A 183 -7.19 -21.62 -6.39
N LYS A 184 -8.26 -21.77 -5.62
CA LYS A 184 -9.37 -20.80 -5.60
C LYS A 184 -8.96 -19.53 -4.87
N HIS A 185 -9.27 -18.38 -5.46
CA HIS A 185 -9.05 -17.07 -4.85
C HIS A 185 -10.32 -16.22 -4.95
N GLU A 186 -10.62 -15.50 -3.89
CA GLU A 186 -11.71 -14.53 -3.83
C GLU A 186 -11.18 -13.16 -4.19
N PHE A 187 -11.67 -12.61 -5.30
CA PHE A 187 -11.29 -11.30 -5.81
C PHE A 187 -12.27 -10.24 -5.33
N SER A 188 -11.75 -9.11 -4.92
CA SER A 188 -12.54 -7.97 -4.46
C SER A 188 -13.20 -7.23 -5.62
N ARG A 189 -14.23 -6.45 -5.31
CA ARG A 189 -14.78 -5.45 -6.23
C ARG A 189 -13.67 -4.47 -6.63
N GLY A 190 -13.60 -4.14 -7.93
CA GLY A 190 -12.57 -3.27 -8.47
C GLY A 190 -11.39 -4.02 -9.08
N SER A 191 -11.28 -5.33 -8.88
CA SER A 191 -10.23 -6.13 -9.50
C SER A 191 -10.24 -5.98 -11.01
N ILE A 192 -9.05 -5.84 -11.59
CA ILE A 192 -8.83 -5.64 -13.02
C ILE A 192 -8.66 -6.99 -13.69
N VAL A 193 -9.47 -7.26 -14.71
CA VAL A 193 -9.50 -8.53 -15.43
C VAL A 193 -9.09 -8.32 -16.88
N ILE A 194 -8.09 -9.07 -17.33
CA ILE A 194 -7.57 -9.07 -18.69
C ILE A 194 -7.86 -10.47 -19.28
N SER A 195 -9.04 -10.63 -19.88
CA SER A 195 -9.42 -11.88 -20.55
C SER A 195 -8.79 -11.95 -21.92
N PHE A 196 -8.55 -13.16 -22.45
CA PHE A 196 -8.01 -13.34 -23.78
C PHE A 196 -9.05 -13.08 -24.91
N ASP A 197 -10.34 -13.09 -24.54
CA ASP A 197 -11.42 -12.82 -25.48
C ASP A 197 -11.36 -11.37 -26.01
N ARG A 198 -11.58 -11.22 -27.33
CA ARG A 198 -11.63 -9.94 -28.05
C ARG A 198 -10.38 -9.06 -27.95
N GLN A 199 -9.24 -9.60 -27.56
CA GLN A 199 -7.98 -8.87 -27.60
C GLN A 199 -7.44 -8.78 -29.03
N ASN A 200 -6.72 -7.68 -29.32
CA ASN A 200 -5.97 -7.52 -30.57
C ASN A 200 -4.55 -8.09 -30.50
N LYS A 201 -4.21 -8.74 -29.39
CA LYS A 201 -2.90 -9.34 -29.11
C LYS A 201 -3.05 -10.82 -28.82
N SER A 202 -2.00 -11.58 -29.11
CA SER A 202 -1.92 -13.00 -28.78
C SER A 202 -1.81 -13.19 -27.25
N GLU A 203 -2.22 -14.35 -26.78
CA GLU A 203 -2.07 -14.73 -25.36
C GLU A 203 -0.63 -14.62 -24.88
N GLN A 204 0.33 -14.93 -25.75
CA GLN A 204 1.76 -14.83 -25.43
C GLN A 204 2.22 -13.37 -25.27
N GLU A 205 1.75 -12.45 -26.11
CA GLU A 205 2.03 -11.01 -25.96
C GLU A 205 1.40 -10.46 -24.68
N ILE A 206 0.17 -10.86 -24.36
CA ILE A 206 -0.50 -10.47 -23.12
C ILE A 206 0.28 -10.99 -21.91
N PHE A 207 0.71 -12.25 -21.95
CA PHE A 207 1.52 -12.83 -20.88
C PHE A 207 2.82 -12.05 -20.64
N GLN A 208 3.55 -11.69 -21.70
CA GLN A 208 4.76 -10.88 -21.59
C GLN A 208 4.48 -9.51 -20.95
N ILE A 209 3.39 -8.85 -21.33
CA ILE A 209 2.98 -7.58 -20.76
C ILE A 209 2.68 -7.74 -19.27
N MET A 210 2.01 -8.82 -18.86
CA MET A 210 1.69 -9.07 -17.46
C MET A 210 2.94 -9.39 -16.63
N GLN A 211 3.93 -10.08 -17.22
CA GLN A 211 5.24 -10.28 -16.58
C GLN A 211 5.96 -8.94 -16.35
N GLU A 212 6.03 -8.08 -17.36
CA GLU A 212 6.63 -6.75 -17.24
C GLU A 212 5.95 -5.90 -16.15
N ILE A 213 4.61 -5.96 -16.04
CA ILE A 213 3.86 -5.24 -14.99
C ILE A 213 4.17 -5.81 -13.61
N ALA A 214 4.21 -7.12 -13.46
CA ALA A 214 4.54 -7.75 -12.19
C ALA A 214 5.97 -7.38 -11.73
N GLU A 215 6.92 -7.40 -12.65
CA GLU A 215 8.33 -7.09 -12.38
C GLU A 215 8.57 -5.61 -12.12
N ASP A 216 8.05 -4.73 -13.00
CA ASP A 216 8.28 -3.29 -12.93
C ASP A 216 7.55 -2.61 -11.78
N GLU A 217 6.29 -3.01 -11.52
CA GLU A 217 5.42 -2.36 -10.54
C GLU A 217 5.27 -3.15 -9.23
N GLY A 218 5.83 -4.35 -9.15
CA GLY A 218 5.72 -5.19 -7.95
C GLY A 218 4.26 -5.59 -7.63
N ILE A 219 3.41 -5.73 -8.65
CA ILE A 219 2.01 -6.10 -8.50
C ILE A 219 1.86 -7.59 -8.69
N PHE A 220 1.19 -8.24 -7.74
CA PHE A 220 0.86 -9.65 -7.89
C PHE A 220 -0.24 -9.85 -8.93
N VAL A 221 0.06 -10.67 -9.94
CA VAL A 221 -0.86 -11.00 -11.03
C VAL A 221 -1.31 -12.45 -10.88
N HIS A 222 -2.61 -12.64 -10.79
CA HIS A 222 -3.23 -13.95 -10.71
C HIS A 222 -3.56 -14.49 -12.11
N SER A 223 -3.24 -15.77 -12.34
CA SER A 223 -3.50 -16.47 -13.59
C SER A 223 -4.73 -17.35 -13.46
N LEU A 224 -5.81 -17.00 -14.15
CA LEU A 224 -7.05 -17.78 -14.15
C LEU A 224 -6.98 -18.92 -15.17
N ILE A 225 -7.34 -20.13 -14.71
CA ILE A 225 -7.40 -21.35 -15.53
C ILE A 225 -8.80 -21.63 -16.09
N SER A 226 -9.82 -20.88 -15.64
CA SER A 226 -11.20 -21.09 -16.10
C SER A 226 -12.02 -19.81 -15.97
N GLY A 227 -12.91 -19.56 -16.92
CA GLY A 227 -13.94 -18.53 -16.87
C GLY A 227 -15.18 -18.92 -16.05
N LYS A 228 -15.25 -20.17 -15.57
CA LYS A 228 -16.36 -20.61 -14.72
C LYS A 228 -16.13 -20.11 -13.31
N SER A 229 -16.88 -19.10 -12.93
CA SER A 229 -16.96 -18.64 -11.54
C SER A 229 -18.22 -19.18 -10.89
N ALA A 230 -18.15 -19.55 -9.62
CA ALA A 230 -19.36 -19.87 -8.84
C ALA A 230 -20.25 -18.64 -8.65
N THR A 231 -19.68 -17.44 -8.76
CA THR A 231 -20.37 -16.15 -8.64
C THR A 231 -19.58 -15.09 -9.43
N GLY A 232 -20.24 -14.27 -10.24
CA GLY A 232 -19.76 -12.95 -10.62
C GLY A 232 -19.15 -12.74 -12.01
N MET A 233 -18.26 -13.58 -12.54
CA MET A 233 -17.54 -13.26 -13.77
C MET A 233 -18.34 -13.47 -15.08
N ASP A 234 -19.28 -14.37 -15.09
CA ASP A 234 -20.21 -14.58 -16.21
C ASP A 234 -21.43 -13.65 -16.12
N ASN A 235 -21.43 -12.75 -15.15
CA ASN A 235 -22.52 -11.83 -14.88
C ASN A 235 -22.34 -10.57 -15.76
N PRO A 236 -23.44 -10.02 -16.37
CA PRO A 236 -23.42 -8.77 -17.13
C PRO A 236 -22.94 -7.54 -16.36
N ASP A 237 -22.70 -7.67 -15.04
CA ASP A 237 -22.16 -6.61 -14.19
C ASP A 237 -20.66 -6.32 -14.37
N THR A 238 -19.97 -7.04 -15.27
CA THR A 238 -18.58 -6.73 -15.62
C THR A 238 -18.55 -5.66 -16.70
N VAL A 239 -18.14 -4.44 -16.36
CA VAL A 239 -18.04 -3.32 -17.31
C VAL A 239 -16.72 -3.38 -18.06
N SER A 240 -16.79 -3.27 -19.40
CA SER A 240 -15.61 -3.20 -20.28
C SER A 240 -15.16 -1.75 -20.41
N TYR A 241 -13.94 -1.42 -19.99
CA TYR A 241 -13.31 -0.13 -20.24
C TYR A 241 -12.43 -0.27 -21.50
N THR A 242 -12.82 0.40 -22.58
CA THR A 242 -12.08 0.37 -23.84
C THR A 242 -11.15 1.56 -24.04
N HIS A 243 -11.38 2.67 -23.36
CA HIS A 243 -10.55 3.87 -23.43
C HIS A 243 -10.72 4.71 -22.14
N LEU A 244 -9.60 5.11 -21.52
CA LEU A 244 -9.53 6.35 -20.75
C LEU A 244 -9.36 7.50 -21.76
N ARG A 245 -10.41 7.85 -22.48
CA ARG A 245 -10.45 9.21 -23.01
C ARG A 245 -10.68 10.11 -21.81
N ALA A 246 -9.77 11.05 -21.61
CA ALA A 246 -10.07 12.25 -20.84
C ALA A 246 -11.43 12.74 -21.39
N HIS A 247 -12.38 13.03 -20.50
CA HIS A 247 -13.57 13.75 -20.88
C HIS A 247 -13.10 14.99 -21.65
N GLU A 248 -13.30 14.99 -22.96
CA GLU A 248 -13.25 16.19 -23.72
C GLU A 248 -14.32 17.07 -23.09
N THR A 249 -13.89 18.18 -22.52
CA THR A 249 -14.78 19.16 -21.93
C THR A 249 -15.74 19.61 -23.03
N GLU A 250 -17.01 19.86 -22.72
CA GLU A 250 -18.07 20.34 -23.63
C GLU A 250 -17.69 21.58 -24.46
N ALA A 251 -16.45 22.07 -24.36
CA ALA A 251 -15.94 23.21 -25.11
C ALA A 251 -15.63 22.92 -26.59
N ASP A 252 -15.61 21.65 -27.02
CA ASP A 252 -15.33 21.25 -28.42
C ASP A 252 -16.60 20.96 -29.24
N LEU A 253 -17.77 21.34 -28.73
CA LEU A 253 -19.06 21.26 -29.43
C LEU A 253 -19.61 22.64 -29.78
N VAL A 254 -18.83 23.48 -30.49
CA VAL A 254 -19.34 24.65 -31.21
C VAL A 254 -18.75 24.72 -32.59
#